data_fa67728f8b47b272bb9e512605a17b74
#
_entry.id   fa67728f8b47b272bb9e512605a17b74
#
_cell.length_a   1.000
_cell.length_b   1.000
_cell.length_c   1.000
_cell.angle_alpha   90.00
_cell.angle_beta   90.00
_cell.angle_gamma   90.00
#
_symmetry.space_group_name_H-M   'P 1'
#
loop_
_entity.id
_entity.type
_entity.pdbx_description
1 polymer ?
#
loop_
_entity_poly.entity_id
_entity_poly.type
_entity_poly.pdbx_seq_one_letter_code
_entity_poly.pdbx_strand_id
1 'polypeptide(L)'
;AKRGFAVGAYGMFFYTSDGGESWSDASARLNNPQRLHINAIAPVGPQSLVVVGEMGMILRSDDLGESWTLQESPYDGSLFGVVAKGDTQLLFGLRGHVYQSLDGGVVWDEMDTGSEQTVLSGVVAQEHTLLVGNAGSVVVFDESMSAPKATTVEGRKGYAAAAETSDGKFVLVGEAGVMRLDANAGLIHQTITMAA
;
A
#
# COMPACT_ATOMS: atom_id res chain seq x y z
N ALA A 1 7.87 19.45 0.07
CA ALA A 1 8.53 18.86 -1.10
C ALA A 1 7.86 19.41 -2.36
N LYS A 2 8.65 19.66 -3.44
CA LYS A 2 8.08 20.12 -4.72
C LYS A 2 7.91 18.97 -5.72
N ARG A 3 8.57 17.82 -5.46
CA ARG A 3 8.44 16.63 -6.30
C ARG A 3 7.19 15.83 -5.94
N GLY A 4 6.51 15.31 -6.95
CA GLY A 4 5.39 14.40 -6.80
C GLY A 4 5.22 13.52 -8.03
N PHE A 5 4.54 12.39 -7.82
CA PHE A 5 4.22 11.43 -8.87
C PHE A 5 2.72 11.10 -8.81
N ALA A 6 2.14 10.87 -9.99
CA ALA A 6 0.80 10.34 -10.13
C ALA A 6 0.85 9.15 -11.08
N VAL A 7 0.29 8.02 -10.65
CA VAL A 7 0.33 6.75 -11.37
C VAL A 7 -1.08 6.24 -11.65
N GLY A 8 -1.24 5.34 -12.64
CA GLY A 8 -2.57 4.84 -12.93
C GLY A 8 -2.65 3.83 -14.06
N ALA A 9 -3.84 3.75 -14.63
CA ALA A 9 -4.19 2.81 -15.66
C ALA A 9 -3.33 2.96 -16.92
N TYR A 10 -3.13 1.86 -17.64
CA TYR A 10 -2.38 1.80 -18.89
C TYR A 10 -0.95 2.33 -18.80
N GLY A 11 -0.31 2.17 -17.64
CA GLY A 11 1.06 2.60 -17.42
C GLY A 11 1.24 4.11 -17.30
N MET A 12 0.18 4.87 -17.01
CA MET A 12 0.28 6.31 -16.77
C MET A 12 1.20 6.60 -15.60
N PHE A 13 2.19 7.47 -15.86
CA PHE A 13 3.17 7.91 -14.87
C PHE A 13 3.48 9.37 -15.11
N PHE A 14 2.99 10.23 -14.24
CA PHE A 14 3.20 11.67 -14.31
C PHE A 14 4.12 12.14 -13.20
N TYR A 15 4.88 13.18 -13.48
CA TYR A 15 5.82 13.80 -12.56
C TYR A 15 5.58 15.31 -12.46
N THR A 16 5.69 15.84 -11.26
CA THR A 16 5.76 17.26 -10.97
C THR A 16 7.06 17.63 -10.25
N SER A 17 7.61 18.80 -10.53
CA SER A 17 8.75 19.39 -9.81
C SER A 17 8.41 20.71 -9.12
N ASP A 18 7.17 21.18 -9.23
CA ASP A 18 6.69 22.49 -8.74
C ASP A 18 5.63 22.38 -7.65
N GLY A 19 5.37 21.17 -7.15
CA GLY A 19 4.40 20.94 -6.09
C GLY A 19 2.99 20.65 -6.58
N GLY A 20 2.86 20.26 -7.86
CA GLY A 20 1.60 19.88 -8.48
C GLY A 20 0.95 21.00 -9.29
N GLU A 21 1.62 22.14 -9.46
CA GLU A 21 1.14 23.23 -10.32
C GLU A 21 1.14 22.82 -11.80
N SER A 22 2.17 22.04 -12.21
CA SER A 22 2.22 21.41 -13.52
C SER A 22 2.65 19.94 -13.43
N TRP A 23 2.22 19.15 -14.41
CA TRP A 23 2.50 17.72 -14.51
C TRP A 23 2.98 17.37 -15.92
N SER A 24 4.02 16.57 -16.00
CA SER A 24 4.59 16.07 -17.26
C SER A 24 4.45 14.54 -17.33
N ASP A 25 4.15 14.03 -18.50
CA ASP A 25 4.17 12.59 -18.75
C ASP A 25 5.63 12.11 -18.70
N ALA A 26 5.90 11.20 -17.78
CA ALA A 26 7.18 10.57 -17.56
C ALA A 26 7.13 9.05 -17.78
N SER A 27 6.06 8.54 -18.42
CA SER A 27 5.83 7.09 -18.63
C SER A 27 6.98 6.41 -19.37
N ALA A 28 7.71 7.15 -20.21
CA ALA A 28 8.90 6.64 -20.90
C ALA A 28 10.08 6.32 -19.97
N ARG A 29 10.09 6.80 -18.72
CA ARG A 29 11.11 6.45 -17.72
C ARG A 29 10.92 5.04 -17.17
N LEU A 30 9.69 4.50 -17.25
CA LEU A 30 9.37 3.17 -16.75
C LEU A 30 9.64 2.12 -17.83
N ASN A 31 10.27 1.02 -17.44
CA ASN A 31 10.35 -0.15 -18.30
C ASN A 31 9.03 -0.96 -18.23
N ASN A 32 7.97 -0.40 -18.79
CA ASN A 32 6.62 -0.98 -18.85
C ASN A 32 6.09 -1.03 -20.30
N PRO A 33 6.72 -1.84 -21.19
CA PRO A 33 6.35 -1.88 -22.61
C PRO A 33 4.95 -2.45 -22.85
N GLN A 34 4.43 -3.26 -21.94
CA GLN A 34 3.08 -3.83 -22.02
C GLN A 34 2.00 -2.84 -21.53
N ARG A 35 2.39 -1.69 -20.99
CA ARG A 35 1.49 -0.68 -20.44
C ARG A 35 0.56 -1.27 -19.37
N LEU A 36 1.11 -2.12 -18.50
CA LEU A 36 0.41 -2.67 -17.34
C LEU A 36 -0.09 -1.54 -16.46
N HIS A 37 -1.22 -1.76 -15.80
CA HIS A 37 -1.74 -0.79 -14.85
C HIS A 37 -0.80 -0.67 -13.65
N ILE A 38 -0.53 0.58 -13.26
CA ILE A 38 0.23 0.90 -12.07
C ILE A 38 -0.76 1.16 -10.95
N ASN A 39 -0.71 0.34 -9.90
CA ASN A 39 -1.67 0.38 -8.82
C ASN A 39 -1.23 1.29 -7.67
N ALA A 40 0.08 1.38 -7.42
CA ALA A 40 0.61 2.25 -6.38
C ALA A 40 2.05 2.69 -6.66
N ILE A 41 2.42 3.80 -6.05
CA ILE A 41 3.80 4.27 -5.87
C ILE A 41 3.99 4.66 -4.41
N ALA A 42 5.06 4.22 -3.78
CA ALA A 42 5.35 4.53 -2.38
C ALA A 42 6.85 4.81 -2.14
N PRO A 43 7.18 5.71 -1.21
CA PRO A 43 8.53 5.84 -0.70
C PRO A 43 8.87 4.62 0.19
N VAL A 44 10.03 4.03 -0.05
CA VAL A 44 10.56 2.90 0.73
C VAL A 44 11.93 3.21 1.35
N GLY A 45 12.38 4.43 1.20
CA GLY A 45 13.62 4.96 1.76
C GLY A 45 13.78 6.44 1.45
N PRO A 46 14.85 7.10 1.94
CA PRO A 46 15.04 8.54 1.76
C PRO A 46 15.15 8.99 0.29
N GLN A 47 15.64 8.11 -0.58
CA GLN A 47 15.78 8.35 -2.03
C GLN A 47 15.14 7.24 -2.86
N SER A 48 14.57 6.23 -2.18
CA SER A 48 14.05 5.03 -2.83
C SER A 48 12.53 5.07 -2.93
N LEU A 49 12.03 4.76 -4.12
CA LEU A 49 10.62 4.63 -4.45
C LEU A 49 10.36 3.24 -5.05
N VAL A 50 9.18 2.70 -4.79
CA VAL A 50 8.71 1.47 -5.43
C VAL A 50 7.38 1.74 -6.10
N VAL A 51 7.24 1.26 -7.32
CA VAL A 51 5.99 1.18 -8.08
C VAL A 51 5.56 -0.28 -8.13
N VAL A 52 4.29 -0.54 -7.89
CA VAL A 52 3.69 -1.87 -8.03
C VAL A 52 2.47 -1.84 -8.94
N GLY A 53 2.18 -2.97 -9.58
CA GLY A 53 1.10 -3.03 -10.55
C GLY A 53 0.61 -4.44 -10.86
N GLU A 54 0.02 -4.58 -12.04
CA GLU A 54 -0.48 -5.84 -12.57
C GLU A 54 0.64 -6.83 -12.87
N MET A 55 0.27 -8.12 -12.92
CA MET A 55 1.18 -9.22 -13.29
C MET A 55 2.49 -9.22 -12.47
N GLY A 56 2.39 -8.90 -11.19
CA GLY A 56 3.54 -8.86 -10.30
C GLY A 56 4.54 -7.74 -10.60
N MET A 57 4.19 -6.73 -11.38
CA MET A 57 5.13 -5.66 -11.71
C MET A 57 5.61 -4.94 -10.46
N ILE A 58 6.93 -4.94 -10.27
CA ILE A 58 7.65 -4.17 -9.25
C ILE A 58 8.76 -3.39 -9.94
N LEU A 59 8.71 -2.07 -9.90
CA LEU A 59 9.77 -1.19 -10.39
C LEU A 59 10.33 -0.42 -9.20
N ARG A 60 11.65 -0.36 -9.09
CA ARG A 60 12.37 0.36 -8.04
C ARG A 60 13.18 1.49 -8.62
N SER A 61 13.16 2.61 -7.94
CA SER A 61 14.06 3.74 -8.14
C SER A 61 14.83 4.01 -6.85
N ASP A 62 16.13 4.28 -6.95
CA ASP A 62 16.98 4.69 -5.83
C ASP A 62 17.53 6.12 -6.02
N ASP A 63 16.94 6.88 -6.95
CA ASP A 63 17.33 8.24 -7.35
C ASP A 63 16.13 9.20 -7.41
N LEU A 64 15.12 8.97 -6.54
CA LEU A 64 13.92 9.79 -6.45
C LEU A 64 13.10 9.84 -7.77
N GLY A 65 13.07 8.72 -8.52
CA GLY A 65 12.22 8.54 -9.68
C GLY A 65 12.82 9.02 -11.01
N GLU A 66 14.13 9.29 -11.06
CA GLU A 66 14.79 9.64 -12.30
C GLU A 66 15.02 8.40 -13.18
N SER A 67 15.39 7.27 -12.58
CA SER A 67 15.51 5.98 -13.25
C SER A 67 14.81 4.85 -12.50
N TRP A 68 14.43 3.80 -13.22
CA TRP A 68 13.64 2.70 -12.69
C TRP A 68 14.18 1.35 -13.17
N THR A 69 14.28 0.41 -12.26
CA THR A 69 14.74 -0.96 -12.52
C THR A 69 13.63 -1.94 -12.19
N LEU A 70 13.33 -2.85 -13.12
CA LEU A 70 12.41 -3.96 -12.88
C LEU A 70 13.04 -4.92 -11.85
N GLN A 71 12.27 -5.26 -10.82
CA GLN A 71 12.65 -6.22 -9.80
C GLN A 71 12.00 -7.57 -10.05
N GLU A 72 12.63 -8.63 -9.55
CA GLU A 72 12.00 -9.95 -9.51
C GLU A 72 10.82 -9.93 -8.54
N SER A 73 9.68 -10.45 -8.98
CA SER A 73 8.46 -10.47 -8.18
C SER A 73 8.26 -11.83 -7.53
N PRO A 74 7.86 -11.88 -6.24
CA PRO A 74 7.49 -13.14 -5.59
C PRO A 74 6.10 -13.63 -6.02
N TYR A 75 5.36 -12.86 -6.83
CA TYR A 75 3.96 -13.12 -7.18
C TYR A 75 3.64 -12.64 -8.60
N ASP A 76 2.88 -13.43 -9.36
CA ASP A 76 2.44 -13.12 -10.74
C ASP A 76 1.08 -12.43 -10.81
N GLY A 77 0.39 -12.28 -9.70
CA GLY A 77 -0.89 -11.54 -9.63
C GLY A 77 -0.68 -10.05 -9.41
N SER A 78 -1.79 -9.31 -9.38
CA SER A 78 -1.75 -7.87 -9.16
C SER A 78 -1.35 -7.54 -7.73
N LEU A 79 -0.35 -6.67 -7.58
CA LEU A 79 0.04 -6.01 -6.35
C LEU A 79 -0.67 -4.66 -6.27
N PHE A 80 -1.25 -4.33 -5.12
CA PHE A 80 -2.02 -3.09 -4.93
C PHE A 80 -1.30 -2.07 -4.07
N GLY A 81 -0.24 -2.47 -3.35
CA GLY A 81 0.54 -1.52 -2.59
C GLY A 81 1.80 -2.10 -1.99
N VAL A 82 2.61 -1.19 -1.48
CA VAL A 82 3.79 -1.45 -0.67
C VAL A 82 3.84 -0.43 0.46
N VAL A 83 4.20 -0.89 1.64
CA VAL A 83 4.49 -0.03 2.79
C VAL A 83 5.85 -0.38 3.36
N ALA A 84 6.54 0.59 3.97
CA ALA A 84 7.89 0.42 4.48
C ALA A 84 8.10 1.09 5.83
N LYS A 85 8.91 0.45 6.70
CA LYS A 85 9.42 0.99 7.96
C LYS A 85 10.89 0.59 8.12
N GLY A 86 11.80 1.51 7.81
CA GLY A 86 13.22 1.18 7.66
C GLY A 86 13.45 0.20 6.50
N ASP A 87 14.22 -0.85 6.74
CA ASP A 87 14.50 -1.89 5.74
C ASP A 87 13.37 -2.92 5.62
N THR A 88 12.42 -2.93 6.55
CA THR A 88 11.25 -3.81 6.48
C THR A 88 10.21 -3.25 5.54
N GLN A 89 9.77 -4.05 4.59
CA GLN A 89 8.74 -3.70 3.61
C GLN A 89 7.67 -4.78 3.56
N LEU A 90 6.41 -4.41 3.32
CA LEU A 90 5.32 -5.32 2.99
C LEU A 90 4.77 -4.98 1.62
N LEU A 91 4.78 -5.95 0.71
CA LEU A 91 3.99 -5.95 -0.53
C LEU A 91 2.65 -6.62 -0.27
N PHE A 92 1.60 -6.14 -0.88
CA PHE A 92 0.29 -6.75 -0.74
C PHE A 92 -0.57 -6.61 -2.01
N GLY A 93 -1.51 -7.53 -2.18
CA GLY A 93 -2.29 -7.53 -3.40
C GLY A 93 -3.49 -8.46 -3.41
N LEU A 94 -3.69 -9.05 -4.58
CA LEU A 94 -4.82 -9.90 -4.91
C LEU A 94 -4.83 -11.16 -4.03
N ARG A 95 -6.02 -11.66 -3.69
CA ARG A 95 -6.24 -12.93 -2.96
C ARG A 95 -5.58 -13.02 -1.59
N GLY A 96 -5.33 -11.88 -0.93
CA GLY A 96 -4.75 -11.85 0.42
C GLY A 96 -3.24 -12.08 0.48
N HIS A 97 -2.57 -12.22 -0.65
CA HIS A 97 -1.12 -12.37 -0.67
C HIS A 97 -0.44 -11.14 -0.08
N VAL A 98 0.41 -11.39 0.90
CA VAL A 98 1.28 -10.42 1.56
C VAL A 98 2.69 -11.00 1.59
N TYR A 99 3.67 -10.22 1.21
CA TYR A 99 5.09 -10.60 1.23
C TYR A 99 5.85 -9.60 2.08
N GLN A 100 6.76 -10.11 2.91
CA GLN A 100 7.66 -9.31 3.72
C GLN A 100 9.06 -9.36 3.14
N SER A 101 9.74 -8.21 3.13
CA SER A 101 11.18 -8.12 2.97
C SER A 101 11.78 -7.49 4.23
N LEU A 102 12.95 -7.99 4.64
CA LEU A 102 13.74 -7.45 5.76
C LEU A 102 15.03 -6.78 5.31
N ASP A 103 15.28 -6.74 4.01
CA ASP A 103 16.53 -6.29 3.39
C ASP A 103 16.32 -5.17 2.35
N GLY A 104 15.24 -4.40 2.53
CA GLY A 104 14.93 -3.26 1.67
C GLY A 104 14.32 -3.65 0.32
N GLY A 105 13.72 -4.84 0.20
CA GLY A 105 13.00 -5.27 -1.00
C GLY A 105 13.85 -6.11 -1.96
N VAL A 106 14.91 -6.75 -1.48
CA VAL A 106 15.76 -7.66 -2.30
C VAL A 106 15.20 -9.08 -2.26
N VAL A 107 14.89 -9.58 -1.06
CA VAL A 107 14.28 -10.91 -0.87
C VAL A 107 12.90 -10.75 -0.25
N TRP A 108 11.95 -11.53 -0.71
CA TRP A 108 10.56 -11.50 -0.28
C TRP A 108 10.11 -12.86 0.21
N ASP A 109 9.59 -12.91 1.43
CA ASP A 109 9.00 -14.10 2.03
C ASP A 109 7.48 -13.92 2.15
N GLU A 110 6.72 -14.93 1.73
CA GLU A 110 5.27 -14.90 1.85
C GLU A 110 4.85 -15.02 3.32
N MET A 111 3.89 -14.19 3.72
CA MET A 111 3.33 -14.20 5.07
C MET A 111 1.93 -14.78 5.08
N ASP A 112 1.70 -15.78 5.93
CA ASP A 112 0.33 -16.23 6.22
C ASP A 112 -0.35 -15.21 7.15
N THR A 113 -1.27 -14.45 6.58
CA THR A 113 -2.08 -13.48 7.34
C THR A 113 -3.35 -14.08 7.90
N GLY A 114 -3.71 -15.31 7.52
CA GLY A 114 -4.99 -15.95 7.85
C GLY A 114 -6.18 -15.36 7.06
N SER A 115 -5.94 -14.59 6.00
CA SER A 115 -6.98 -14.00 5.15
C SER A 115 -6.65 -14.16 3.67
N GLU A 116 -7.63 -14.64 2.90
CA GLU A 116 -7.56 -14.73 1.43
C GLU A 116 -8.22 -13.52 0.74
N GLN A 117 -8.61 -12.50 1.50
CA GLN A 117 -9.28 -11.33 0.95
C GLN A 117 -8.27 -10.37 0.34
N THR A 118 -8.55 -9.88 -0.87
CA THR A 118 -7.71 -8.88 -1.54
C THR A 118 -7.42 -7.71 -0.63
N VAL A 119 -6.13 -7.40 -0.47
CA VAL A 119 -5.63 -6.24 0.29
C VAL A 119 -5.47 -5.07 -0.67
N LEU A 120 -6.08 -3.94 -0.35
CA LEU A 120 -6.15 -2.77 -1.22
C LEU A 120 -5.28 -1.60 -0.75
N SER A 121 -5.04 -1.48 0.55
CA SER A 121 -4.29 -0.36 1.11
C SER A 121 -3.58 -0.75 2.40
N GLY A 122 -2.52 0.00 2.73
CA GLY A 122 -1.78 -0.16 3.96
C GLY A 122 -1.33 1.17 4.52
N VAL A 123 -1.19 1.25 5.84
CA VAL A 123 -0.66 2.39 6.57
C VAL A 123 0.30 1.91 7.66
N VAL A 124 1.46 2.56 7.72
CA VAL A 124 2.46 2.34 8.78
C VAL A 124 2.28 3.44 9.82
N ALA A 125 2.00 3.03 11.05
CA ALA A 125 1.97 3.88 12.22
C ALA A 125 3.16 3.59 13.15
N GLN A 126 3.23 4.30 14.26
CA GLN A 126 4.35 4.15 15.18
C GLN A 126 4.42 2.74 15.80
N GLU A 127 3.29 2.23 16.30
CA GLU A 127 3.21 0.94 17.01
C GLU A 127 2.68 -0.19 16.15
N HIS A 128 1.96 0.11 15.08
CA HIS A 128 1.27 -0.88 14.25
C HIS A 128 1.38 -0.56 12.77
N THR A 129 1.34 -1.61 11.96
CA THR A 129 1.04 -1.48 10.52
C THR A 129 -0.32 -2.12 10.26
N LEU A 130 -1.16 -1.42 9.53
CA LEU A 130 -2.51 -1.87 9.20
C LEU A 130 -2.62 -2.07 7.69
N LEU A 131 -3.12 -3.24 7.28
CA LEU A 131 -3.54 -3.49 5.92
C LEU A 131 -5.07 -3.66 5.89
N VAL A 132 -5.72 -3.11 4.87
CA VAL A 132 -7.17 -3.18 4.71
C VAL A 132 -7.55 -3.61 3.30
N GLY A 133 -8.72 -4.22 3.15
CA GLY A 133 -9.13 -4.73 1.85
C GLY A 133 -10.62 -5.10 1.75
N ASN A 134 -10.88 -5.99 0.81
CA ASN A 134 -12.23 -6.43 0.50
C ASN A 134 -12.88 -7.20 1.65
N ALA A 135 -14.21 -7.31 1.61
CA ALA A 135 -15.03 -8.09 2.53
C ALA A 135 -14.76 -7.79 4.01
N GLY A 136 -14.40 -6.56 4.36
CA GLY A 136 -14.14 -6.12 5.72
C GLY A 136 -12.82 -6.64 6.29
N SER A 137 -11.90 -7.10 5.45
CA SER A 137 -10.60 -7.61 5.88
C SER A 137 -9.73 -6.48 6.44
N VAL A 138 -9.20 -6.73 7.64
CA VAL A 138 -8.23 -5.89 8.33
C VAL A 138 -7.14 -6.79 8.87
N VAL A 139 -5.88 -6.52 8.53
CA VAL A 139 -4.71 -7.22 9.07
C VAL A 139 -3.88 -6.22 9.84
N VAL A 140 -3.65 -6.51 11.11
CA VAL A 140 -2.82 -5.68 12.01
C VAL A 140 -1.50 -6.39 12.24
N PHE A 141 -0.42 -5.68 12.05
CA PHE A 141 0.94 -6.11 12.39
C PHE A 141 1.43 -5.33 13.61
N ASP A 142 2.35 -5.93 14.34
CA ASP A 142 3.11 -5.26 15.40
C ASP A 142 4.08 -4.19 14.87
N GLU A 143 4.81 -3.55 15.78
CA GLU A 143 5.79 -2.51 15.43
C GLU A 143 6.89 -3.00 14.46
N SER A 144 7.24 -4.28 14.52
CA SER A 144 8.27 -4.90 13.68
C SER A 144 7.73 -5.38 12.32
N MET A 145 6.43 -5.22 12.09
CA MET A 145 5.72 -5.70 10.90
C MET A 145 5.78 -7.24 10.75
N SER A 146 5.89 -8.00 11.86
CA SER A 146 6.14 -9.45 11.82
C SER A 146 4.92 -10.29 12.13
N ALA A 147 4.14 -10.00 13.16
CA ALA A 147 3.09 -10.87 13.66
C ALA A 147 1.68 -10.47 13.17
N PRO A 148 1.26 -10.87 11.95
CA PRO A 148 -0.04 -10.50 11.41
C PRO A 148 -1.20 -11.12 12.20
N LYS A 149 -2.24 -10.31 12.42
CA LYS A 149 -3.51 -10.74 12.97
C LYS A 149 -4.64 -10.25 12.06
N ALA A 150 -5.22 -11.18 11.31
CA ALA A 150 -6.37 -10.86 10.49
C ALA A 150 -7.66 -10.85 11.31
N THR A 151 -8.52 -9.92 10.99
CA THR A 151 -9.89 -9.87 11.47
C THR A 151 -10.82 -9.41 10.35
N THR A 152 -12.10 -9.69 10.51
CA THR A 152 -13.14 -9.25 9.57
C THR A 152 -14.10 -8.34 10.32
N VAL A 153 -14.23 -7.13 9.82
CA VAL A 153 -15.18 -6.16 10.38
C VAL A 153 -16.61 -6.62 10.10
N GLU A 154 -17.50 -6.45 11.09
CA GLU A 154 -18.92 -6.78 10.96
C GLU A 154 -19.54 -6.06 9.74
N GLY A 155 -20.46 -6.76 9.05
CA GLY A 155 -21.08 -6.30 7.82
C GLY A 155 -20.25 -6.57 6.56
N ARG A 156 -18.98 -6.98 6.69
CA ARG A 156 -18.10 -7.44 5.61
C ARG A 156 -18.02 -6.46 4.41
N LYS A 157 -18.05 -5.16 4.69
CA LYS A 157 -17.89 -4.11 3.67
C LYS A 157 -16.41 -3.86 3.40
N GLY A 158 -16.03 -3.71 2.13
CA GLY A 158 -14.65 -3.45 1.74
C GLY A 158 -14.15 -2.07 2.17
N TYR A 159 -12.85 -2.01 2.50
CA TYR A 159 -12.12 -0.77 2.79
C TYR A 159 -11.11 -0.50 1.68
N ALA A 160 -11.17 0.71 1.13
CA ALA A 160 -10.31 1.15 0.04
C ALA A 160 -9.03 1.84 0.53
N ALA A 161 -9.07 2.45 1.72
CA ALA A 161 -7.92 3.12 2.31
C ALA A 161 -8.01 3.19 3.83
N ALA A 162 -6.85 3.39 4.46
CA ALA A 162 -6.72 3.67 5.88
C ALA A 162 -5.70 4.79 6.12
N ALA A 163 -5.87 5.52 7.21
CA ALA A 163 -4.92 6.54 7.67
C ALA A 163 -4.82 6.53 9.20
N GLU A 164 -3.64 6.84 9.73
CA GLU A 164 -3.46 7.08 11.17
C GLU A 164 -3.99 8.46 11.54
N THR A 165 -4.64 8.55 12.69
CA THR A 165 -5.09 9.80 13.28
C THR A 165 -4.09 10.31 14.31
N SER A 166 -4.15 11.59 14.65
CA SER A 166 -3.20 12.24 15.59
C SER A 166 -3.22 11.65 17.02
N ASP A 167 -4.24 10.86 17.38
CA ASP A 167 -4.37 10.15 18.65
C ASP A 167 -3.96 8.66 18.56
N GLY A 168 -3.24 8.26 17.48
CA GLY A 168 -2.70 6.91 17.31
C GLY A 168 -3.75 5.85 16.93
N LYS A 169 -4.95 6.26 16.54
CA LYS A 169 -5.99 5.38 16.02
C LYS A 169 -5.99 5.39 14.49
N PHE A 170 -6.82 4.55 13.90
CA PHE A 170 -6.97 4.48 12.46
C PHE A 170 -8.37 4.93 12.02
N VAL A 171 -8.42 5.58 10.86
CA VAL A 171 -9.64 5.84 10.11
C VAL A 171 -9.57 5.00 8.84
N LEU A 172 -10.61 4.19 8.62
CA LEU A 172 -10.81 3.37 7.44
C LEU A 172 -11.94 3.96 6.61
N VAL A 173 -11.77 4.00 5.30
CA VAL A 173 -12.78 4.49 4.37
C VAL A 173 -13.07 3.44 3.31
N GLY A 174 -14.35 3.29 2.93
CA GLY A 174 -14.77 2.30 1.96
C GLY A 174 -16.28 2.25 1.75
N GLU A 175 -16.80 1.10 1.38
CA GLU A 175 -18.21 0.89 1.05
C GLU A 175 -19.19 1.25 2.18
N ALA A 176 -18.78 1.12 3.45
CA ALA A 176 -19.60 1.47 4.62
C ALA A 176 -19.43 2.94 5.06
N GLY A 177 -18.73 3.75 4.27
CA GLY A 177 -18.38 5.12 4.65
C GLY A 177 -17.10 5.17 5.46
N VAL A 178 -17.12 5.83 6.62
CA VAL A 178 -15.93 6.06 7.47
C VAL A 178 -16.07 5.27 8.76
N MET A 179 -15.03 4.52 9.12
CA MET A 179 -14.93 3.79 10.38
C MET A 179 -13.68 4.21 11.14
N ARG A 180 -13.77 4.22 12.47
CA ARG A 180 -12.62 4.40 13.36
C ARG A 180 -12.25 3.09 14.02
N LEU A 181 -10.94 2.77 14.04
CA LEU A 181 -10.40 1.55 14.60
C LEU A 181 -9.32 1.89 15.62
N ASP A 182 -9.34 1.21 16.77
CA ASP A 182 -8.25 1.18 17.73
C ASP A 182 -7.55 -0.18 17.64
N ALA A 183 -6.30 -0.20 17.17
CA ALA A 183 -5.56 -1.44 16.96
C ALA A 183 -5.25 -2.20 18.27
N ASN A 184 -5.17 -1.49 19.41
CA ASN A 184 -4.87 -2.07 20.72
C ASN A 184 -6.12 -2.63 21.42
N ALA A 185 -7.29 -2.04 21.17
CA ALA A 185 -8.54 -2.40 21.85
C ALA A 185 -9.40 -3.41 21.06
N GLY A 186 -8.92 -3.87 19.89
CA GLY A 186 -9.75 -4.57 18.94
C GLY A 186 -10.73 -3.64 18.21
N LEU A 187 -11.62 -4.21 17.41
CA LEU A 187 -12.59 -3.43 16.64
C LEU A 187 -13.53 -2.63 17.56
N ILE A 188 -13.26 -1.35 17.74
CA ILE A 188 -14.22 -0.44 18.35
C ILE A 188 -15.13 0.07 17.21
N HIS A 189 -16.35 -0.45 17.16
CA HIS A 189 -17.40 0.03 16.25
C HIS A 189 -17.77 1.47 16.62
N GLN A 190 -17.26 2.44 15.89
CA GLN A 190 -17.84 3.77 15.82
C GLN A 190 -17.97 4.16 14.36
N THR A 191 -19.13 3.92 13.80
CA THR A 191 -19.53 4.54 12.52
C THR A 191 -19.58 6.06 12.76
N ILE A 192 -18.67 6.81 12.13
CA ILE A 192 -18.77 8.26 12.11
C ILE A 192 -19.84 8.59 11.08
N THR A 193 -21.07 8.86 11.57
CA THR A 193 -22.09 9.44 10.71
C THR A 193 -21.68 10.88 10.44
N MET A 194 -21.31 11.18 9.21
CA MET A 194 -21.14 12.56 8.79
C MET A 194 -22.51 13.23 8.87
N ALA A 195 -22.64 14.27 9.69
CA ALA A 195 -23.80 15.14 9.66
C ALA A 195 -23.89 15.81 8.28
N ALA A 196 -25.07 15.73 7.66
CA ALA A 196 -25.39 16.35 6.39
C ALA A 196 -25.37 17.88 6.49
#